data_ff855c3a7a087ba971e761a8e722cbe7
#
_entry.id   ff855c3a7a087ba971e761a8e722cbe7
#
_cell.length_a   1.000
_cell.length_b   1.000
_cell.length_c   1.000
_cell.angle_alpha   90.00
_cell.angle_beta   90.00
_cell.angle_gamma   90.00
#
_symmetry.space_group_name_H-M   'P 1'
#
loop_
_entity.id
_entity.type
_entity.pdbx_description
1 polymer ?
#
loop_
_entity_poly.entity_id
_entity_poly.type
_entity_poly.pdbx_seq_one_letter_code
_entity_poly.pdbx_strand_id
1 'polypeptide(L)'
;MHRLGPDNATLSVHTKRGGAAAKAGHDLELHVTRWEATLDLDAGTAELSADGSSLRVEKGEGGMQKLGDEDKDNILKTIDDEVLEKRNITFRSASVGGADGQYQVDGELTLAGASQPLTFDLRVDDGAVHAAATVTQTRFGMKPFSALFGTLKVLDDVEVRLDGRLGA
;
A
#
# COMPACT_ATOMS: atom_id res chain seq x y z
N MET A 1 3.28 6.82 22.45
CA MET A 1 3.80 6.49 21.10
C MET A 1 3.86 4.99 20.91
N HIS A 2 3.29 4.50 19.81
CA HIS A 2 3.29 3.09 19.45
C HIS A 2 4.12 2.87 18.21
N ARG A 3 4.83 1.73 18.15
CA ARG A 3 5.59 1.31 16.97
C ARG A 3 4.89 0.14 16.31
N LEU A 4 4.82 0.20 14.99
CA LEU A 4 4.27 -0.85 14.13
C LEU A 4 5.32 -1.26 13.09
N GLY A 5 5.33 -2.54 12.79
CA GLY A 5 6.21 -3.14 11.78
C GLY A 5 5.79 -4.57 11.50
N PRO A 6 6.55 -5.31 10.71
CA PRO A 6 6.19 -6.68 10.30
C PRO A 6 5.96 -7.66 11.45
N ASP A 7 6.50 -7.39 12.64
CA ASP A 7 6.38 -8.27 13.80
C ASP A 7 5.00 -8.19 14.47
N ASN A 8 4.31 -7.06 14.33
CA ASN A 8 3.02 -6.82 15.01
C ASN A 8 1.92 -6.29 14.09
N ALA A 9 2.21 -6.11 12.81
CA ALA A 9 1.26 -5.59 11.84
C ALA A 9 1.57 -6.06 10.42
N THR A 10 0.57 -6.00 9.57
CA THR A 10 0.69 -6.27 8.13
C THR A 10 0.39 -4.99 7.35
N LEU A 11 1.31 -4.61 6.48
CA LEU A 11 1.12 -3.54 5.51
C LEU A 11 0.95 -4.18 4.14
N SER A 12 -0.22 -4.03 3.54
CA SER A 12 -0.58 -4.68 2.29
C SER A 12 -1.05 -3.68 1.23
N VAL A 13 -0.84 -4.04 -0.02
CA VAL A 13 -1.28 -3.28 -1.19
C VAL A 13 -2.19 -4.19 -2.03
N HIS A 14 -3.37 -3.70 -2.33
CA HIS A 14 -4.39 -4.43 -3.09
C HIS A 14 -4.59 -3.75 -4.45
N THR A 15 -4.27 -4.46 -5.51
CA THR A 15 -4.43 -3.98 -6.89
C THR A 15 -5.61 -4.66 -7.56
N LYS A 16 -6.22 -3.97 -8.51
CA LYS A 16 -7.32 -4.50 -9.33
C LYS A 16 -6.93 -4.49 -10.80
N ARG A 17 -7.33 -5.52 -11.51
CA ARG A 17 -7.15 -5.63 -12.95
C ARG A 17 -8.20 -4.83 -13.71
N GLY A 18 -7.86 -4.36 -14.90
CA GLY A 18 -8.77 -3.62 -15.78
C GLY A 18 -8.44 -3.82 -17.26
N GLY A 19 -9.18 -3.12 -18.11
CA GLY A 19 -9.04 -3.20 -19.56
C GLY A 19 -9.88 -4.30 -20.20
N ALA A 20 -9.86 -4.39 -21.53
CA ALA A 20 -10.66 -5.35 -22.30
C ALA A 20 -10.27 -6.81 -22.04
N ALA A 21 -8.98 -7.08 -21.75
CA ALA A 21 -8.45 -8.41 -21.45
C ALA A 21 -8.35 -8.67 -19.94
N ALA A 22 -9.13 -8.00 -19.09
CA ALA A 22 -9.04 -8.11 -17.63
C ALA A 22 -9.19 -9.56 -17.12
N LYS A 23 -9.93 -10.41 -17.82
CA LYS A 23 -10.10 -11.83 -17.45
C LYS A 23 -8.79 -12.61 -17.46
N ALA A 24 -7.78 -12.18 -18.22
CA ALA A 24 -6.47 -12.81 -18.27
C ALA A 24 -5.53 -12.32 -17.17
N GLY A 25 -5.87 -11.22 -16.50
CA GLY A 25 -5.07 -10.64 -15.44
C GLY A 25 -5.46 -11.13 -14.04
N HIS A 26 -4.75 -10.63 -13.03
CA HIS A 26 -4.95 -10.98 -11.64
C HIS A 26 -5.16 -9.73 -10.79
N ASP A 27 -6.06 -9.84 -9.80
CA ASP A 27 -6.09 -8.93 -8.66
C ASP A 27 -5.03 -9.39 -7.68
N LEU A 28 -4.17 -8.48 -7.25
CA LEU A 28 -3.01 -8.82 -6.42
C LEU A 28 -3.17 -8.31 -5.00
N GLU A 29 -2.75 -9.13 -4.04
CA GLU A 29 -2.45 -8.70 -2.69
C GLU A 29 -0.93 -8.82 -2.49
N LEU A 30 -0.30 -7.67 -2.21
CA LEU A 30 1.13 -7.57 -1.99
C LEU A 30 1.38 -7.22 -0.52
N HIS A 31 2.37 -7.84 0.11
CA HIS A 31 2.81 -7.47 1.45
C HIS A 31 4.15 -6.73 1.39
N VAL A 32 4.24 -5.63 2.13
CA VAL A 32 5.51 -4.92 2.33
C VAL A 32 6.20 -5.57 3.52
N THR A 33 7.40 -6.10 3.33
CA THR A 33 8.08 -6.91 4.36
C THR A 33 9.14 -6.14 5.15
N ARG A 34 9.60 -4.98 4.66
CA ARG A 34 10.49 -4.06 5.40
C ARG A 34 9.86 -2.68 5.48
N TRP A 35 9.34 -2.35 6.64
CA TRP A 35 8.70 -1.08 6.92
C TRP A 35 8.62 -0.86 8.42
N GLU A 36 8.46 0.38 8.80
CA GLU A 36 8.17 0.77 10.17
C GLU A 36 7.21 1.96 10.20
N ALA A 37 6.39 2.02 11.23
CA ALA A 37 5.53 3.17 11.47
C ALA A 37 5.51 3.51 12.95
N THR A 38 5.25 4.78 13.24
CA THR A 38 4.99 5.27 14.58
C THR A 38 3.62 5.95 14.62
N LEU A 39 2.90 5.74 15.70
CA LEU A 39 1.59 6.33 15.93
C LEU A 39 1.54 6.87 17.34
N ASP A 40 1.29 8.15 17.49
CA ASP A 40 1.08 8.81 18.77
C ASP A 40 -0.26 9.54 18.74
N LEU A 41 -1.26 8.94 19.36
CA LEU A 41 -2.63 9.49 19.38
C LEU A 41 -2.74 10.72 20.28
N ASP A 42 -1.93 10.78 21.33
CA ASP A 42 -1.93 11.92 22.25
C ASP A 42 -1.26 13.15 21.63
N ALA A 43 -0.16 12.93 20.93
CA ALA A 43 0.53 14.00 20.20
C ALA A 43 -0.12 14.31 18.83
N GLY A 44 -1.00 13.44 18.33
CA GLY A 44 -1.65 13.60 17.04
C GLY A 44 -0.68 13.43 15.86
N THR A 45 0.23 12.45 15.95
CA THR A 45 1.25 12.22 14.93
C THR A 45 1.26 10.77 14.42
N ALA A 46 1.51 10.60 13.14
CA ALA A 46 1.72 9.31 12.49
C ALA A 46 2.79 9.43 11.41
N GLU A 47 3.73 8.50 11.40
CA GLU A 47 4.78 8.44 10.39
C GLU A 47 4.97 6.99 9.92
N LEU A 48 5.34 6.82 8.66
CA LEU A 48 5.64 5.51 8.08
C LEU A 48 6.81 5.65 7.12
N SER A 49 7.69 4.66 7.14
CA SER A 49 8.77 4.49 6.16
C SER A 49 8.75 3.04 5.66
N ALA A 50 8.78 2.86 4.37
CA ALA A 50 8.75 1.54 3.75
C ALA A 50 9.77 1.42 2.63
N ASP A 51 10.34 0.23 2.50
CA ASP A 51 11.22 -0.14 1.41
C ASP A 51 10.38 -0.78 0.29
N GLY A 52 10.21 -0.08 -0.83
CA GLY A 52 9.42 -0.57 -1.96
C GLY A 52 9.96 -1.87 -2.57
N SER A 53 11.26 -2.14 -2.44
CA SER A 53 11.87 -3.39 -2.92
C SER A 53 11.52 -4.60 -2.05
N SER A 54 10.89 -4.38 -0.89
CA SER A 54 10.50 -5.44 0.03
C SER A 54 9.10 -6.01 -0.21
N LEU A 55 8.44 -5.62 -1.29
CA LEU A 55 7.14 -6.16 -1.68
C LEU A 55 7.22 -7.65 -1.99
N ARG A 56 6.18 -8.39 -1.60
CA ARG A 56 6.00 -9.81 -1.92
C ARG A 56 4.56 -10.05 -2.36
N VAL A 57 4.37 -10.87 -3.40
CA VAL A 57 3.03 -11.26 -3.85
C VAL A 57 2.51 -12.32 -2.90
N GLU A 58 1.47 -12.00 -2.15
CA GLU A 58 0.82 -12.91 -1.22
C GLU A 58 -0.27 -13.72 -1.91
N LYS A 59 -1.10 -13.05 -2.71
CA LYS A 59 -2.19 -13.65 -3.47
C LYS A 59 -2.33 -13.01 -4.83
N GLY A 60 -2.72 -13.84 -5.83
CA GLY A 60 -3.22 -13.38 -7.11
C GLY A 60 -4.56 -14.06 -7.39
N GLU A 61 -5.64 -13.30 -7.46
CA GLU A 61 -7.00 -13.81 -7.68
C GLU A 61 -7.44 -13.54 -9.12
N GLY A 62 -8.21 -14.49 -9.67
CA GLY A 62 -8.70 -14.43 -11.04
C GLY A 62 -7.66 -14.88 -12.06
N GLY A 63 -7.76 -14.35 -13.29
CA GLY A 63 -6.91 -14.75 -14.39
C GLY A 63 -7.27 -16.10 -14.98
N MET A 64 -6.62 -16.45 -16.09
CA MET A 64 -6.82 -17.72 -16.79
C MET A 64 -5.93 -18.84 -16.27
N GLN A 65 -4.83 -18.48 -15.58
CA GLN A 65 -3.85 -19.41 -15.04
C GLN A 65 -3.46 -18.96 -13.63
N LYS A 66 -3.15 -19.93 -12.77
CA LYS A 66 -2.61 -19.66 -11.44
C LYS A 66 -1.21 -19.06 -11.54
N LEU A 67 -0.91 -18.06 -10.71
CA LEU A 67 0.42 -17.47 -10.63
C LEU A 67 1.43 -18.47 -10.06
N GLY A 68 2.48 -18.78 -10.82
CA GLY A 68 3.64 -19.52 -10.35
C GLY A 68 4.67 -18.61 -9.68
N ASP A 69 5.72 -19.20 -9.10
CA ASP A 69 6.78 -18.45 -8.42
C ASP A 69 7.54 -17.53 -9.37
N GLU A 70 7.82 -17.97 -10.59
CA GLU A 70 8.45 -17.16 -11.62
C GLU A 70 7.60 -15.95 -12.02
N ASP A 71 6.29 -16.12 -12.13
CA ASP A 71 5.37 -15.03 -12.42
C ASP A 71 5.38 -13.98 -11.30
N LYS A 72 5.39 -14.42 -10.04
CA LYS A 72 5.47 -13.54 -8.88
C LYS A 72 6.79 -12.76 -8.86
N ASP A 73 7.90 -13.40 -9.16
CA ASP A 73 9.21 -12.75 -9.22
C ASP A 73 9.27 -11.70 -10.34
N ASN A 74 8.71 -11.99 -11.50
CA ASN A 74 8.62 -11.05 -12.61
C ASN A 74 7.74 -9.84 -12.27
N ILE A 75 6.62 -10.04 -11.58
CA ILE A 75 5.76 -8.96 -11.10
C ILE A 75 6.53 -8.03 -10.16
N LEU A 76 7.23 -8.58 -9.18
CA LEU A 76 8.00 -7.81 -8.21
C LEU A 76 9.13 -7.01 -8.88
N LYS A 77 9.82 -7.60 -9.82
CA LYS A 77 10.86 -6.93 -10.59
C LYS A 77 10.31 -5.75 -11.40
N THR A 78 9.17 -5.94 -12.05
CA THR A 78 8.50 -4.87 -12.80
C THR A 78 8.09 -3.72 -11.88
N ILE A 79 7.53 -4.02 -10.71
CA ILE A 79 7.15 -2.99 -9.74
C ILE A 79 8.38 -2.19 -9.29
N ASP A 80 9.46 -2.87 -8.93
CA ASP A 80 10.68 -2.23 -8.44
C ASP A 80 11.38 -1.39 -9.52
N ASP A 81 11.48 -1.93 -10.73
CA ASP A 81 12.22 -1.30 -11.82
C ASP A 81 11.40 -0.21 -12.56
N GLU A 82 10.12 -0.45 -12.81
CA GLU A 82 9.32 0.38 -13.72
C GLU A 82 8.25 1.23 -13.01
N VAL A 83 7.74 0.78 -11.88
CA VAL A 83 6.64 1.45 -11.18
C VAL A 83 7.18 2.32 -10.04
N LEU A 84 7.93 1.75 -9.12
CA LEU A 84 8.49 2.47 -7.96
C LEU A 84 9.86 3.09 -8.25
N GLU A 85 10.53 2.68 -9.31
CA GLU A 85 11.86 3.17 -9.69
C GLU A 85 12.87 3.07 -8.54
N LYS A 86 12.78 2.00 -7.74
CA LYS A 86 13.67 1.68 -6.60
C LYS A 86 13.72 2.78 -5.54
N ARG A 87 12.63 3.51 -5.35
CA ARG A 87 12.55 4.59 -4.36
C ARG A 87 11.80 4.16 -3.12
N ASN A 88 12.23 4.68 -1.97
CA ASN A 88 11.55 4.45 -0.70
C ASN A 88 10.23 5.22 -0.63
N ILE A 89 9.33 4.71 0.20
CA ILE A 89 8.00 5.26 0.42
C ILE A 89 7.97 5.84 1.83
N THR A 90 7.50 7.07 1.98
CA THR A 90 7.35 7.71 3.29
C THR A 90 5.97 8.37 3.42
N PHE A 91 5.41 8.32 4.62
CA PHE A 91 4.22 9.07 4.98
C PHE A 91 4.48 9.85 6.27
N ARG A 92 4.03 11.09 6.30
CA ARG A 92 4.07 11.93 7.51
C ARG A 92 2.74 12.65 7.67
N SER A 93 2.13 12.50 8.85
CA SER A 93 0.89 13.21 9.15
C SER A 93 1.13 14.70 9.38
N ALA A 94 0.15 15.51 8.95
CA ALA A 94 -0.01 16.89 9.39
C ALA A 94 -0.94 16.96 10.60
N SER A 95 -1.93 16.05 10.65
CA SER A 95 -2.85 15.92 11.80
C SER A 95 -3.37 14.50 11.92
N VAL A 96 -3.62 14.10 13.15
CA VAL A 96 -4.39 12.90 13.52
C VAL A 96 -5.44 13.36 14.52
N GLY A 97 -6.69 13.39 14.10
CA GLY A 97 -7.79 13.89 14.93
C GLY A 97 -8.92 12.88 15.03
N GLY A 98 -9.61 12.88 16.16
CA GLY A 98 -10.73 11.99 16.41
C GLY A 98 -10.83 11.61 17.87
N ALA A 99 -11.73 10.67 18.17
CA ALA A 99 -11.98 10.16 19.50
C ALA A 99 -12.65 8.78 19.43
N ASP A 100 -12.71 8.12 20.57
CA ASP A 100 -13.44 6.84 20.74
C ASP A 100 -13.01 5.74 19.73
N GLY A 101 -11.71 5.69 19.45
CA GLY A 101 -11.15 4.69 18.55
C GLY A 101 -11.31 4.99 17.06
N GLN A 102 -11.90 6.13 16.70
CA GLN A 102 -12.07 6.55 15.31
C GLN A 102 -11.30 7.85 15.04
N TYR A 103 -10.36 7.80 14.11
CA TYR A 103 -9.48 8.92 13.80
C TYR A 103 -9.45 9.17 12.31
N GLN A 104 -9.27 10.42 11.93
CA GLN A 104 -8.93 10.83 10.57
C GLN A 104 -7.48 11.28 10.54
N VAL A 105 -6.72 10.79 9.61
CA VAL A 105 -5.31 11.12 9.41
C VAL A 105 -5.17 11.90 8.11
N ASP A 106 -4.64 13.11 8.22
CA ASP A 106 -4.27 13.95 7.08
C ASP A 106 -2.75 14.08 7.05
N GLY A 107 -2.17 13.90 5.88
CA GLY A 107 -0.73 13.99 5.75
C GLY A 107 -0.25 14.03 4.32
N GLU A 108 1.04 13.75 4.15
CA GLU A 108 1.72 13.73 2.87
C GLU A 108 2.36 12.36 2.65
N LEU A 109 2.04 11.76 1.52
CA LEU A 109 2.67 10.53 1.03
C LEU A 109 3.70 10.89 -0.02
N THR A 110 4.92 10.39 0.14
CA THR A 110 5.97 10.44 -0.88
C THR A 110 6.13 9.06 -1.48
N LEU A 111 5.91 8.98 -2.78
CA LEU A 111 5.87 7.73 -3.54
C LEU A 111 6.48 7.98 -4.92
N ALA A 112 7.40 7.10 -5.36
CA ALA A 112 8.10 7.24 -6.63
C ALA A 112 8.76 8.63 -6.83
N GLY A 113 9.22 9.26 -5.73
CA GLY A 113 9.87 10.57 -5.75
C GLY A 113 8.93 11.77 -5.83
N ALA A 114 7.61 11.57 -5.80
CA ALA A 114 6.61 12.63 -5.78
C ALA A 114 5.86 12.64 -4.46
N SER A 115 5.49 13.82 -3.99
CA SER A 115 4.74 13.99 -2.74
C SER A 115 3.35 14.54 -3.02
N GLN A 116 2.34 13.93 -2.43
CA GLN A 116 0.94 14.31 -2.57
C GLN A 116 0.19 14.18 -1.24
N PRO A 117 -0.82 15.01 -1.00
CA PRO A 117 -1.68 14.85 0.16
C PRO A 117 -2.39 13.50 0.17
N LEU A 118 -2.52 12.91 1.35
CA LEU A 118 -3.28 11.68 1.57
C LEU A 118 -4.07 11.81 2.86
N THR A 119 -5.37 11.51 2.78
CA THR A 119 -6.27 11.46 3.92
C THR A 119 -6.87 10.07 4.02
N PHE A 120 -6.93 9.51 5.22
CA PHE A 120 -7.54 8.21 5.45
C PHE A 120 -8.08 8.08 6.87
N ASP A 121 -8.95 7.10 7.06
CA ASP A 121 -9.51 6.76 8.36
C ASP A 121 -8.64 5.72 9.06
N LEU A 122 -8.46 5.90 10.36
CA LEU A 122 -7.75 5.01 11.26
C LEU A 122 -8.69 4.58 12.37
N ARG A 123 -8.79 3.28 12.61
CA ARG A 123 -9.58 2.75 13.71
C ARG A 123 -8.70 1.98 14.69
N VAL A 124 -8.91 2.24 15.96
CA VAL A 124 -8.26 1.51 17.07
C VAL A 124 -9.35 0.96 17.97
N ASP A 125 -9.35 -0.35 18.16
CA ASP A 125 -10.34 -1.06 18.98
C ASP A 125 -9.63 -2.15 19.78
N ASP A 126 -9.66 -2.02 21.11
CA ASP A 126 -9.00 -2.96 22.04
C ASP A 126 -7.56 -3.30 21.62
N GLY A 127 -6.78 -2.27 21.28
CA GLY A 127 -5.40 -2.41 20.82
C GLY A 127 -5.23 -2.89 19.38
N ALA A 128 -6.28 -3.33 18.72
CA ALA A 128 -6.24 -3.61 17.29
C ALA A 128 -6.26 -2.29 16.50
N VAL A 129 -5.41 -2.18 15.50
CA VAL A 129 -5.33 -1.01 14.64
C VAL A 129 -5.64 -1.40 13.19
N HIS A 130 -6.50 -0.61 12.55
CA HIS A 130 -6.89 -0.80 11.15
C HIS A 130 -6.88 0.55 10.44
N ALA A 131 -6.24 0.57 9.29
CA ALA A 131 -6.25 1.73 8.40
C ALA A 131 -6.36 1.26 6.95
N ALA A 132 -7.03 2.05 6.13
CA ALA A 132 -7.12 1.81 4.69
C ALA A 132 -7.08 3.15 3.96
N ALA A 133 -6.27 3.20 2.91
CA ALA A 133 -6.12 4.39 2.08
C ALA A 133 -6.16 4.02 0.60
N THR A 134 -6.80 4.85 -0.21
CA THR A 134 -6.75 4.73 -1.67
C THR A 134 -5.64 5.62 -2.21
N VAL A 135 -4.74 5.03 -2.99
CA VAL A 135 -3.63 5.72 -3.64
C VAL A 135 -3.86 5.69 -5.15
N THR A 136 -3.94 6.87 -5.76
CA THR A 136 -4.08 7.02 -7.21
C THR A 136 -2.69 7.19 -7.82
N GLN A 137 -2.21 6.18 -8.50
CA GLN A 137 -0.81 6.08 -8.97
C GLN A 137 -0.40 7.25 -9.85
N THR A 138 -1.26 7.67 -10.79
CA THR A 138 -0.94 8.77 -11.72
C THR A 138 -0.74 10.11 -11.03
N ARG A 139 -1.31 10.32 -9.84
CA ARG A 139 -1.08 11.55 -9.06
C ARG A 139 0.38 11.68 -8.59
N PHE A 140 1.10 10.57 -8.51
CA PHE A 140 2.52 10.51 -8.14
C PHE A 140 3.44 10.42 -9.36
N GLY A 141 2.91 10.63 -10.57
CA GLY A 141 3.69 10.50 -11.80
C GLY A 141 4.00 9.05 -12.18
N MET A 142 3.40 8.09 -11.49
CA MET A 142 3.59 6.67 -11.78
C MET A 142 2.73 6.26 -12.98
N LYS A 143 3.22 5.29 -13.73
CA LYS A 143 2.44 4.64 -14.80
C LYS A 143 1.96 3.29 -14.30
N PRO A 144 0.64 3.09 -14.13
CA PRO A 144 0.11 1.77 -13.81
C PRO A 144 0.54 0.76 -14.87
N PHE A 145 0.88 -0.45 -14.43
CA PHE A 145 1.29 -1.52 -15.35
C PHE A 145 0.22 -1.77 -16.41
N SER A 146 0.64 -1.88 -17.66
CA SER A 146 -0.24 -2.30 -18.75
C SER A 146 0.52 -3.20 -19.73
N ALA A 147 -0.22 -4.09 -20.38
CA ALA A 147 0.27 -5.00 -21.38
C ALA A 147 -0.79 -5.19 -22.48
N LEU A 148 -0.44 -5.91 -23.56
CA LEU A 148 -1.35 -6.20 -24.67
C LEU A 148 -2.00 -4.92 -25.24
N PHE A 149 -1.19 -3.89 -25.50
CA PHE A 149 -1.62 -2.59 -26.05
C PHE A 149 -2.68 -1.88 -25.20
N GLY A 150 -2.56 -2.00 -23.85
CA GLY A 150 -3.48 -1.37 -22.89
C GLY A 150 -4.77 -2.15 -22.64
N THR A 151 -4.95 -3.32 -23.24
CA THR A 151 -6.14 -4.15 -23.00
C THR A 151 -6.08 -4.93 -21.69
N LEU A 152 -4.88 -5.08 -21.12
CA LEU A 152 -4.64 -5.67 -19.80
C LEU A 152 -3.87 -4.65 -18.97
N LYS A 153 -4.42 -4.21 -17.85
CA LYS A 153 -3.81 -3.19 -16.99
C LYS A 153 -4.19 -3.35 -15.52
N VAL A 154 -3.34 -2.82 -14.66
CA VAL A 154 -3.66 -2.55 -13.26
C VAL A 154 -4.42 -1.23 -13.21
N LEU A 155 -5.52 -1.16 -12.45
CA LEU A 155 -6.27 0.08 -12.27
C LEU A 155 -5.41 1.12 -11.55
N ASP A 156 -5.65 2.39 -11.84
CA ASP A 156 -4.89 3.52 -11.30
C ASP A 156 -4.99 3.62 -9.78
N ASP A 157 -6.17 3.35 -9.23
CA ASP A 157 -6.38 3.33 -7.78
C ASP A 157 -5.99 1.98 -7.19
N VAL A 158 -5.10 2.01 -6.20
CA VAL A 158 -4.73 0.85 -5.39
C VAL A 158 -5.12 1.13 -3.94
N GLU A 159 -5.50 0.08 -3.20
CA GLU A 159 -5.82 0.20 -1.79
C GLU A 159 -4.63 -0.27 -0.94
N VAL A 160 -4.22 0.57 -0.01
CA VAL A 160 -3.20 0.24 0.99
C VAL A 160 -3.89 0.02 2.32
N ARG A 161 -3.62 -1.11 2.97
CA ARG A 161 -4.18 -1.47 4.27
C ARG A 161 -3.08 -1.72 5.28
N LEU A 162 -3.35 -1.29 6.50
CA LEU A 162 -2.52 -1.61 7.67
C LEU A 162 -3.43 -2.26 8.71
N ASP A 163 -3.08 -3.48 9.12
CA ASP A 163 -3.78 -4.26 10.12
C ASP A 163 -2.79 -4.78 11.15
N GLY A 164 -2.99 -4.45 12.42
CA GLY A 164 -2.03 -4.86 13.44
C GLY A 164 -2.53 -4.66 14.84
N ARG A 165 -1.61 -4.75 15.80
CA ARG A 165 -1.86 -4.49 17.20
C ARG A 165 -0.84 -3.50 17.76
N LEU A 166 -1.36 -2.52 18.47
CA LEU A 166 -0.53 -1.60 19.22
C LEU A 166 0.14 -2.34 20.38
N GLY A 167 1.41 -2.08 20.58
CA GLY A 167 2.12 -2.60 21.75
C GLY A 167 1.56 -2.05 23.06
N ALA A 168 1.73 -2.81 24.09
CA ALA A 168 1.29 -2.42 25.44
C ALA A 168 2.08 -1.21 25.95
#